data_809255fa6e62d6dee3d04918b0d82aa4
#
_entry.id   809255fa6e62d6dee3d04918b0d82aa4
#
_cell.length_a   1.000
_cell.length_b   1.000
_cell.length_c   1.000
_cell.angle_alpha   90.00
_cell.angle_beta   90.00
_cell.angle_gamma   90.00
#
_symmetry.space_group_name_H-M   'P 1'
#
loop_
_entity.id
_entity.type
_entity.pdbx_description
1 polymer ?
#
loop_
_entity_poly.entity_id
_entity_poly.type
_entity_poly.pdbx_seq_one_letter_code
_entity_poly.pdbx_strand_id
1 'polypeptide(L)'
;LQRDGIATKSMHVGSQGGLSAVRRGECDIAGIHLMDPETGEYNAPYVEAGMRLQKGYRRMQGFVYRRDDPRFHKASTPQKAVAAALADPDCVMVNRNAGSGTRVLIDELLQGAQPAGYAVQTKSHNAVATAVAQGRADWGIAIDTVARMYDLAFLPLQEEHYDFVIPENRWELPAVQRFIALLQQPDIRAGLAELGFHT
;
A
#
# COMPACT_ATOMS: atom_id res chain seq x y z
N LEU A 1 17.98 10.15 -6.93
CA LEU A 1 18.42 9.84 -8.30
C LEU A 1 18.42 11.08 -9.18
N GLN A 2 17.33 11.81 -9.33
CA GLN A 2 17.30 13.03 -10.16
C GLN A 2 18.29 14.12 -9.68
N ARG A 3 18.46 14.28 -8.35
CA ARG A 3 19.49 15.18 -7.77
C ARG A 3 20.92 14.76 -8.13
N ASP A 4 21.12 13.48 -8.43
CA ASP A 4 22.40 12.93 -8.85
C ASP A 4 22.58 12.90 -10.38
N GLY A 5 21.67 13.56 -11.14
CA GLY A 5 21.69 13.60 -12.59
C GLY A 5 21.23 12.30 -13.27
N ILE A 6 20.64 11.38 -12.52
CA ILE A 6 20.13 10.12 -13.05
C ILE A 6 18.69 10.30 -13.51
N ALA A 7 18.46 10.20 -14.82
CA ALA A 7 17.11 10.24 -15.39
C ALA A 7 16.30 9.02 -14.96
N THR A 8 15.06 9.26 -14.52
CA THR A 8 14.15 8.19 -14.09
C THR A 8 12.80 8.32 -14.78
N LYS A 9 12.24 7.18 -15.18
CA LYS A 9 10.85 7.07 -15.64
C LYS A 9 10.11 6.15 -14.69
N SER A 10 9.07 6.68 -14.02
CA SER A 10 8.20 5.91 -13.13
C SER A 10 6.89 5.59 -13.78
N MET A 11 6.42 4.34 -13.60
CA MET A 11 5.11 3.88 -14.07
C MET A 11 4.35 3.23 -12.90
N HIS A 12 3.08 3.55 -12.77
CA HIS A 12 2.21 2.99 -11.73
C HIS A 12 1.40 1.81 -12.28
N VAL A 13 1.96 0.62 -12.18
CA VAL A 13 1.39 -0.63 -12.75
C VAL A 13 1.00 -1.66 -11.70
N GLY A 14 1.19 -1.34 -10.42
CA GLY A 14 0.99 -2.26 -9.29
C GLY A 14 2.04 -3.38 -9.24
N SER A 15 2.02 -4.16 -8.15
CA SER A 15 3.05 -5.18 -7.88
C SER A 15 3.13 -6.26 -8.95
N GLN A 16 1.98 -6.79 -9.39
CA GLN A 16 1.93 -7.82 -10.44
C GLN A 16 2.41 -7.29 -11.80
N GLY A 17 2.02 -6.06 -12.14
CA GLY A 17 2.49 -5.39 -13.36
C GLY A 17 4.00 -5.13 -13.32
N GLY A 18 4.52 -4.74 -12.14
CA GLY A 18 5.95 -4.55 -11.90
C GLY A 18 6.74 -5.85 -12.08
N LEU A 19 6.32 -6.95 -11.46
CA LEU A 19 6.93 -8.27 -11.65
C LEU A 19 6.92 -8.71 -13.11
N SER A 20 5.79 -8.53 -13.79
CA SER A 20 5.69 -8.84 -15.21
C SER A 20 6.67 -8.01 -16.06
N ALA A 21 6.85 -6.72 -15.75
CA ALA A 21 7.81 -5.86 -16.43
C ALA A 21 9.28 -6.31 -16.17
N VAL A 22 9.60 -6.74 -14.95
CA VAL A 22 10.91 -7.32 -14.62
C VAL A 22 11.16 -8.57 -15.46
N ARG A 23 10.18 -9.49 -15.53
CA ARG A 23 10.30 -10.72 -16.34
C ARG A 23 10.58 -10.45 -17.82
N ARG A 24 9.98 -9.39 -18.36
CA ARG A 24 10.19 -9.00 -19.78
C ARG A 24 11.40 -8.10 -20.00
N GLY A 25 12.14 -7.74 -18.93
CA GLY A 25 13.28 -6.83 -19.03
C GLY A 25 12.92 -5.39 -19.38
N GLU A 26 11.69 -4.97 -19.11
CA GLU A 26 11.13 -3.65 -19.45
C GLU A 26 11.39 -2.60 -18.37
N CYS A 27 11.87 -3.01 -17.19
CA CYS A 27 12.25 -2.08 -16.13
C CYS A 27 13.48 -2.56 -15.40
N ASP A 28 14.20 -1.63 -14.77
CA ASP A 28 15.39 -1.91 -13.98
C ASP A 28 15.05 -2.22 -12.52
N ILE A 29 13.95 -1.66 -12.01
CA ILE A 29 13.50 -1.82 -10.61
C ILE A 29 11.98 -1.84 -10.60
N ALA A 30 11.38 -2.80 -9.92
CA ALA A 30 9.95 -2.82 -9.64
C ALA A 30 9.66 -2.84 -8.14
N GLY A 31 8.81 -1.94 -7.67
CA GLY A 31 8.29 -1.98 -6.30
C GLY A 31 7.19 -3.03 -6.19
N ILE A 32 7.26 -3.86 -5.15
CA ILE A 32 6.26 -4.89 -4.85
C ILE A 32 5.88 -4.89 -3.37
N HIS A 33 4.65 -5.33 -3.10
CA HIS A 33 4.09 -5.48 -1.76
C HIS A 33 3.04 -6.61 -1.78
N LEU A 34 3.52 -7.81 -2.06
CA LEU A 34 2.68 -9.01 -2.19
C LEU A 34 2.88 -9.90 -0.97
N MET A 35 1.80 -10.22 -0.30
CA MET A 35 1.78 -11.20 0.78
C MET A 35 1.34 -12.55 0.21
N ASP A 36 2.06 -13.59 0.56
CA ASP A 36 1.65 -14.97 0.28
C ASP A 36 0.54 -15.34 1.27
N PRO A 37 -0.65 -15.74 0.80
CA PRO A 37 -1.79 -16.00 1.68
C PRO A 37 -1.63 -17.27 2.53
N GLU A 38 -0.77 -18.20 2.13
CA GLU A 38 -0.56 -19.45 2.87
C GLU A 38 0.46 -19.30 3.98
N THR A 39 1.53 -18.53 3.72
CA THR A 39 2.65 -18.38 4.67
C THR A 39 2.63 -17.05 5.42
N GLY A 40 1.92 -16.03 4.91
CA GLY A 40 1.97 -14.66 5.41
C GLY A 40 3.28 -13.93 5.08
N GLU A 41 4.18 -14.55 4.32
CA GLU A 41 5.47 -13.98 3.96
C GLU A 41 5.32 -12.95 2.84
N TYR A 42 6.01 -11.80 2.99
CA TYR A 42 5.98 -10.74 1.99
C TYR A 42 7.09 -10.92 0.96
N ASN A 43 6.73 -10.75 -0.31
CA ASN A 43 7.57 -10.52 -1.47
C ASN A 43 8.53 -11.66 -1.86
N ALA A 44 9.21 -12.30 -0.90
CA ALA A 44 10.18 -13.34 -1.18
C ALA A 44 9.60 -14.53 -1.98
N PRO A 45 8.37 -15.02 -1.70
CA PRO A 45 7.76 -16.11 -2.48
C PRO A 45 7.53 -15.80 -3.97
N TYR A 46 7.52 -14.52 -4.34
CA TYR A 46 7.29 -14.06 -5.72
C TYR A 46 8.57 -13.77 -6.50
N VAL A 47 9.74 -13.92 -5.86
CA VAL A 47 11.03 -13.68 -6.48
C VAL A 47 11.50 -14.95 -7.18
N GLU A 48 11.67 -14.86 -8.50
CA GLU A 48 12.05 -15.97 -9.35
C GLU A 48 13.57 -15.97 -9.64
N ALA A 49 14.06 -17.07 -10.23
CA ALA A 49 15.44 -17.13 -10.71
C ALA A 49 15.75 -15.97 -11.67
N GLY A 50 16.91 -15.36 -11.55
CA GLY A 50 17.30 -14.18 -12.31
C GLY A 50 16.79 -12.84 -11.75
N MET A 51 16.18 -12.85 -10.55
CA MET A 51 15.72 -11.67 -9.84
C MET A 51 16.38 -11.60 -8.45
N ARG A 52 16.58 -10.39 -7.96
CA ARG A 52 17.02 -10.11 -6.58
C ARG A 52 16.00 -9.25 -5.86
N LEU A 53 15.77 -9.56 -4.57
CA LEU A 53 14.92 -8.76 -3.68
C LEU A 53 15.80 -7.79 -2.88
N GLN A 54 15.55 -6.50 -3.09
CA GLN A 54 16.08 -5.43 -2.26
C GLN A 54 15.04 -5.01 -1.24
N LYS A 55 15.37 -5.14 0.05
CA LYS A 55 14.51 -4.63 1.14
C LYS A 55 14.33 -3.12 1.01
N GLY A 56 13.10 -2.68 1.16
CA GLY A 56 12.72 -1.29 1.09
C GLY A 56 12.26 -0.74 2.45
N TYR A 57 10.97 -0.48 2.60
CA TYR A 57 10.38 0.09 3.81
C TYR A 57 9.04 -0.58 4.15
N ARG A 58 8.58 -0.35 5.37
CA ARG A 58 7.30 -0.84 5.86
C ARG A 58 6.32 0.31 6.01
N ARG A 59 5.04 0.02 5.88
CA ARG A 59 3.96 0.97 6.09
C ARG A 59 2.76 0.27 6.70
N MET A 60 1.96 1.01 7.47
CA MET A 60 0.79 0.45 8.12
C MET A 60 -0.45 0.69 7.24
N GLN A 61 -1.16 -0.38 6.89
CA GLN A 61 -2.51 -0.31 6.35
C GLN A 61 -3.53 -0.30 7.47
N GLY A 62 -4.63 0.43 7.30
CA GLY A 62 -5.65 0.51 8.33
C GLY A 62 -6.97 1.05 7.81
N PHE A 63 -7.96 0.98 8.68
CA PHE A 63 -9.30 1.53 8.48
C PHE A 63 -9.25 3.05 8.63
N VAL A 64 -9.71 3.77 7.61
CA VAL A 64 -9.75 5.24 7.58
C VAL A 64 -11.19 5.74 7.54
N TYR A 65 -11.47 6.80 8.30
CA TYR A 65 -12.78 7.42 8.41
C TYR A 65 -12.64 8.89 8.84
N ARG A 66 -13.70 9.69 8.70
CA ARG A 66 -13.68 11.07 9.19
C ARG A 66 -13.69 11.07 10.72
N ARG A 67 -12.87 11.94 11.33
CA ARG A 67 -12.69 12.00 12.79
C ARG A 67 -13.96 12.29 13.57
N ASP A 68 -14.91 12.99 12.95
CA ASP A 68 -16.19 13.38 13.54
C ASP A 68 -17.32 12.36 13.30
N ASP A 69 -17.05 11.24 12.65
CA ASP A 69 -18.07 10.22 12.39
C ASP A 69 -18.39 9.43 13.67
N PRO A 70 -19.61 9.62 14.24
CA PRO A 70 -19.96 9.02 15.52
C PRO A 70 -20.05 7.50 15.52
N ARG A 71 -20.23 6.89 14.33
CA ARG A 71 -20.34 5.43 14.16
C ARG A 71 -19.08 4.72 14.63
N PHE A 72 -17.92 5.39 14.50
CA PHE A 72 -16.62 4.78 14.75
C PHE A 72 -15.94 5.23 16.05
N HIS A 73 -16.54 6.16 16.82
CA HIS A 73 -15.93 6.70 18.06
C HIS A 73 -15.60 5.63 19.11
N LYS A 74 -16.36 4.53 19.14
CA LYS A 74 -16.15 3.43 20.08
C LYS A 74 -15.32 2.28 19.48
N ALA A 75 -14.96 2.37 18.20
CA ALA A 75 -14.19 1.32 17.55
C ALA A 75 -12.71 1.44 17.93
N SER A 76 -12.20 0.43 18.63
CA SER A 76 -10.79 0.34 19.03
C SER A 76 -9.97 -0.54 18.10
N THR A 77 -10.60 -1.21 17.14
CA THR A 77 -9.98 -2.08 16.15
C THR A 77 -10.71 -1.98 14.81
N PRO A 78 -10.05 -2.25 13.68
CA PRO A 78 -10.68 -2.31 12.35
C PRO A 78 -11.89 -3.24 12.30
N GLN A 79 -11.82 -4.41 12.95
CA GLN A 79 -12.91 -5.39 13.00
C GLN A 79 -14.16 -4.79 13.67
N LYS A 80 -13.99 -4.06 14.77
CA LYS A 80 -15.10 -3.36 15.43
C LYS A 80 -15.66 -2.22 14.57
N ALA A 81 -14.79 -1.51 13.86
CA ALA A 81 -15.22 -0.46 12.93
C ALA A 81 -16.02 -1.04 11.77
N VAL A 82 -15.57 -2.16 11.17
CA VAL A 82 -16.31 -2.86 10.12
C VAL A 82 -17.66 -3.37 10.65
N ALA A 83 -17.69 -3.95 11.85
CA ALA A 83 -18.96 -4.38 12.44
C ALA A 83 -19.96 -3.21 12.63
N ALA A 84 -19.46 -2.03 13.05
CA ALA A 84 -20.28 -0.82 13.14
C ALA A 84 -20.75 -0.33 11.77
N ALA A 85 -19.88 -0.37 10.74
CA ALA A 85 -20.23 -0.01 9.39
C ALA A 85 -21.30 -0.95 8.78
N LEU A 86 -21.17 -2.25 9.02
CA LEU A 86 -22.12 -3.27 8.52
C LEU A 86 -23.49 -3.21 9.23
N ALA A 87 -23.55 -2.64 10.43
CA ALA A 87 -24.79 -2.46 11.17
C ALA A 87 -25.64 -1.28 10.64
N ASP A 88 -25.05 -0.39 9.84
CA ASP A 88 -25.71 0.75 9.22
C ASP A 88 -25.70 0.59 7.69
N PRO A 89 -26.86 0.29 7.06
CA PRO A 89 -26.94 0.10 5.61
C PRO A 89 -26.62 1.36 4.79
N ASP A 90 -26.67 2.55 5.40
CA ASP A 90 -26.32 3.82 4.77
C ASP A 90 -24.84 4.17 4.92
N CYS A 91 -24.07 3.34 5.63
CA CYS A 91 -22.63 3.52 5.78
C CYS A 91 -21.87 3.02 4.55
N VAL A 92 -21.41 3.96 3.74
CA VAL A 92 -20.81 3.69 2.42
C VAL A 92 -19.30 3.52 2.53
N MET A 93 -18.79 2.42 1.99
CA MET A 93 -17.35 2.23 1.80
C MET A 93 -16.86 2.69 0.42
N VAL A 94 -15.55 2.95 0.33
CA VAL A 94 -14.82 2.97 -0.93
C VAL A 94 -13.78 1.85 -0.93
N ASN A 95 -13.81 1.03 -1.99
CA ASN A 95 -12.95 -0.15 -2.11
C ASN A 95 -11.69 0.13 -2.94
N ARG A 96 -10.75 -0.81 -2.92
CA ARG A 96 -9.60 -0.83 -3.80
C ARG A 96 -9.89 -1.73 -5.01
N ASN A 97 -9.19 -1.45 -6.12
CA ASN A 97 -9.31 -2.24 -7.33
C ASN A 97 -8.94 -3.71 -7.10
N ALA A 98 -9.62 -4.59 -7.80
CA ALA A 98 -9.31 -6.01 -7.83
C ALA A 98 -7.83 -6.23 -8.21
N GLY A 99 -7.20 -7.24 -7.59
CA GLY A 99 -5.78 -7.57 -7.79
C GLY A 99 -4.78 -6.71 -7.01
N SER A 100 -5.23 -5.74 -6.20
CA SER A 100 -4.34 -5.06 -5.25
C SER A 100 -4.25 -5.84 -3.94
N GLY A 101 -3.06 -5.85 -3.29
CA GLY A 101 -2.89 -6.49 -1.97
C GLY A 101 -3.84 -5.93 -0.92
N THR A 102 -4.10 -4.61 -0.93
CA THR A 102 -5.08 -3.99 -0.03
C THR A 102 -6.49 -4.52 -0.26
N ARG A 103 -6.86 -4.90 -1.51
CA ARG A 103 -8.17 -5.48 -1.77
C ARG A 103 -8.30 -6.87 -1.16
N VAL A 104 -7.28 -7.69 -1.22
CA VAL A 104 -7.25 -8.99 -0.53
C VAL A 104 -7.49 -8.80 0.96
N LEU A 105 -6.77 -7.87 1.59
CA LEU A 105 -6.93 -7.53 2.99
C LEU A 105 -8.35 -7.02 3.33
N ILE A 106 -8.98 -6.24 2.45
CA ILE A 106 -10.37 -5.80 2.61
C ILE A 106 -11.33 -6.99 2.58
N ASP A 107 -11.17 -7.89 1.59
CA ASP A 107 -12.06 -9.04 1.43
C ASP A 107 -11.94 -10.01 2.61
N GLU A 108 -10.73 -10.22 3.16
CA GLU A 108 -10.51 -10.97 4.40
C GLU A 108 -11.19 -10.29 5.59
N LEU A 109 -11.06 -8.97 5.74
CA LEU A 109 -11.67 -8.21 6.83
C LEU A 109 -13.21 -8.25 6.77
N LEU A 110 -13.78 -8.25 5.56
CA LEU A 110 -15.22 -8.29 5.32
C LEU A 110 -15.82 -9.70 5.42
N GLN A 111 -15.02 -10.77 5.34
CA GLN A 111 -15.47 -12.15 5.46
C GLN A 111 -16.68 -12.48 4.55
N GLY A 112 -16.67 -11.95 3.33
CA GLY A 112 -17.74 -12.14 2.34
C GLY A 112 -18.89 -11.14 2.39
N ALA A 113 -18.92 -10.22 3.37
CA ALA A 113 -19.87 -9.12 3.40
C ALA A 113 -19.62 -8.12 2.25
N GLN A 114 -20.67 -7.56 1.72
CA GLN A 114 -20.62 -6.54 0.65
C GLN A 114 -21.42 -5.30 1.08
N PRO A 115 -20.83 -4.41 1.87
CA PRO A 115 -21.49 -3.19 2.32
C PRO A 115 -21.77 -2.23 1.15
N ALA A 116 -22.61 -1.22 1.40
CA ALA A 116 -22.82 -0.14 0.44
C ALA A 116 -21.47 0.44 -0.03
N GLY A 117 -21.32 0.64 -1.34
CA GLY A 117 -20.08 1.13 -1.94
C GLY A 117 -19.00 0.05 -2.23
N TYR A 118 -19.19 -1.22 -1.87
CA TYR A 118 -18.22 -2.30 -2.13
C TYR A 118 -17.78 -2.38 -3.60
N ALA A 119 -18.69 -2.12 -4.54
CA ALA A 119 -18.40 -2.12 -5.98
C ALA A 119 -17.66 -0.85 -6.46
N VAL A 120 -17.60 0.21 -5.64
CA VAL A 120 -16.91 1.47 -5.97
C VAL A 120 -15.42 1.30 -5.70
N GLN A 121 -14.63 1.19 -6.76
CA GLN A 121 -13.20 0.86 -6.68
C GLN A 121 -12.31 2.06 -7.03
N THR A 122 -11.21 2.19 -6.31
CA THR A 122 -10.17 3.18 -6.56
C THR A 122 -8.80 2.52 -6.75
N LYS A 123 -7.89 3.20 -7.48
CA LYS A 123 -6.57 2.66 -7.82
C LYS A 123 -5.44 3.06 -6.86
N SER A 124 -5.72 3.91 -5.86
CA SER A 124 -4.69 4.39 -4.93
C SER A 124 -5.22 4.67 -3.54
N HIS A 125 -4.34 4.65 -2.54
CA HIS A 125 -4.67 5.03 -1.17
C HIS A 125 -5.11 6.50 -1.08
N ASN A 126 -4.48 7.40 -1.87
CA ASN A 126 -4.90 8.80 -1.94
C ASN A 126 -6.35 8.95 -2.43
N ALA A 127 -6.76 8.16 -3.42
CA ALA A 127 -8.14 8.21 -3.92
C ALA A 127 -9.15 7.70 -2.88
N VAL A 128 -8.79 6.68 -2.07
CA VAL A 128 -9.59 6.25 -0.92
C VAL A 128 -9.73 7.40 0.08
N ALA A 129 -8.62 7.97 0.54
CA ALA A 129 -8.63 9.05 1.53
C ALA A 129 -9.39 10.29 1.03
N THR A 130 -9.21 10.66 -0.25
CA THR A 130 -9.96 11.75 -0.87
C THR A 130 -11.47 11.49 -0.85
N ALA A 131 -11.91 10.28 -1.18
CA ALA A 131 -13.33 9.92 -1.17
C ALA A 131 -13.92 10.05 0.24
N VAL A 132 -13.19 9.57 1.26
CA VAL A 132 -13.62 9.65 2.66
C VAL A 132 -13.61 11.10 3.17
N ALA A 133 -12.53 11.85 2.94
CA ALA A 133 -12.41 13.24 3.39
C ALA A 133 -13.49 14.15 2.78
N GLN A 134 -13.88 13.89 1.54
CA GLN A 134 -14.91 14.64 0.83
C GLN A 134 -16.35 14.15 1.11
N GLY A 135 -16.54 13.14 1.96
CA GLY A 135 -17.86 12.61 2.28
C GLY A 135 -18.53 11.82 1.14
N ARG A 136 -17.76 11.40 0.12
CA ARG A 136 -18.26 10.52 -0.95
C ARG A 136 -18.30 9.04 -0.53
N ALA A 137 -17.59 8.71 0.51
CA ALA A 137 -17.65 7.47 1.26
C ALA A 137 -17.47 7.79 2.75
N ASP A 138 -17.86 6.89 3.61
CA ASP A 138 -17.70 7.06 5.06
C ASP A 138 -16.40 6.43 5.55
N TRP A 139 -15.96 5.35 4.90
CA TRP A 139 -14.75 4.63 5.28
C TRP A 139 -14.09 3.91 4.10
N GLY A 140 -12.88 3.44 4.35
CA GLY A 140 -12.10 2.58 3.45
C GLY A 140 -10.83 2.06 4.12
N ILE A 141 -9.99 1.38 3.35
CA ILE A 141 -8.66 0.93 3.80
C ILE A 141 -7.58 1.72 3.05
N ALA A 142 -6.73 2.38 3.81
CA ALA A 142 -5.60 3.15 3.27
C ALA A 142 -4.38 3.01 4.18
N ILE A 143 -3.24 3.61 3.80
CA ILE A 143 -2.05 3.66 4.64
C ILE A 143 -2.11 4.86 5.60
N ASP A 144 -1.47 4.72 6.75
CA ASP A 144 -1.44 5.72 7.83
C ASP A 144 -0.91 7.09 7.38
N THR A 145 0.13 7.11 6.55
CA THR A 145 0.68 8.33 5.95
C THR A 145 -0.39 9.13 5.21
N VAL A 146 -1.18 8.44 4.38
CA VAL A 146 -2.25 9.08 3.61
C VAL A 146 -3.39 9.53 4.51
N ALA A 147 -3.74 8.73 5.53
CA ALA A 147 -4.75 9.14 6.52
C ALA A 147 -4.36 10.47 7.21
N ARG A 148 -3.08 10.61 7.62
CA ARG A 148 -2.56 11.86 8.20
C ARG A 148 -2.63 13.04 7.23
N MET A 149 -2.27 12.86 5.95
CA MET A 149 -2.31 13.92 4.93
C MET A 149 -3.71 14.49 4.70
N TYR A 150 -4.74 13.68 4.89
CA TYR A 150 -6.14 14.07 4.71
C TYR A 150 -6.89 14.31 6.02
N ASP A 151 -6.18 14.39 7.16
CA ASP A 151 -6.73 14.55 8.52
C ASP A 151 -7.83 13.55 8.88
N LEU A 152 -7.67 12.32 8.44
CA LEU A 152 -8.58 11.22 8.75
C LEU A 152 -8.18 10.52 10.06
N ALA A 153 -9.15 9.93 10.73
CA ALA A 153 -8.91 8.95 11.77
C ALA A 153 -8.40 7.64 11.15
N PHE A 154 -7.59 6.92 11.93
CA PHE A 154 -6.90 5.71 11.46
C PHE A 154 -6.89 4.64 12.55
N LEU A 155 -7.35 3.43 12.20
CA LEU A 155 -7.20 2.24 13.03
C LEU A 155 -6.26 1.27 12.33
N PRO A 156 -5.08 0.95 12.91
CA PRO A 156 -4.09 0.09 12.28
C PRO A 156 -4.62 -1.33 12.12
N LEU A 157 -4.40 -1.92 10.94
CA LEU A 157 -4.83 -3.27 10.59
C LEU A 157 -3.66 -4.21 10.35
N GLN A 158 -2.78 -3.88 9.41
CA GLN A 158 -1.68 -4.75 9.01
C GLN A 158 -0.48 -3.95 8.50
N GLU A 159 0.70 -4.34 8.94
CA GLU A 159 1.95 -3.82 8.38
C GLU A 159 2.19 -4.46 7.01
N GLU A 160 2.59 -3.66 6.05
CA GLU A 160 2.89 -4.06 4.69
C GLU A 160 4.36 -3.80 4.39
N HIS A 161 5.04 -4.77 3.80
CA HIS A 161 6.43 -4.64 3.35
C HIS A 161 6.45 -4.20 1.89
N TYR A 162 7.03 -3.05 1.63
CA TYR A 162 7.26 -2.54 0.29
C TYR A 162 8.73 -2.72 -0.06
N ASP A 163 9.02 -3.74 -0.88
CA ASP A 163 10.37 -4.08 -1.32
C ASP A 163 10.52 -3.85 -2.83
N PHE A 164 11.73 -4.05 -3.34
CA PHE A 164 12.05 -3.83 -4.74
C PHE A 164 12.63 -5.10 -5.36
N VAL A 165 12.07 -5.49 -6.51
CA VAL A 165 12.61 -6.58 -7.33
C VAL A 165 13.44 -5.97 -8.45
N ILE A 166 14.66 -6.50 -8.62
CA ILE A 166 15.65 -6.02 -9.55
C ILE A 166 16.12 -7.23 -10.39
N PRO A 167 16.07 -7.15 -11.74
CA PRO A 167 16.67 -8.19 -12.58
C PRO A 167 18.15 -8.37 -12.26
N GLU A 168 18.64 -9.60 -12.17
CA GLU A 168 20.02 -9.87 -11.80
C GLU A 168 21.03 -9.25 -12.78
N ASN A 169 20.72 -9.25 -14.08
CA ASN A 169 21.53 -8.61 -15.11
C ASN A 169 21.50 -7.06 -15.07
N ARG A 170 20.65 -6.46 -14.24
CA ARG A 170 20.57 -5.02 -14.01
C ARG A 170 21.18 -4.60 -12.67
N TRP A 171 21.48 -5.56 -11.81
CA TRP A 171 21.93 -5.30 -10.44
C TRP A 171 23.15 -4.38 -10.38
N GLU A 172 24.15 -4.61 -11.25
CA GLU A 172 25.40 -3.84 -11.26
C GLU A 172 25.32 -2.49 -12.01
N LEU A 173 24.17 -2.13 -12.55
CA LEU A 173 24.00 -0.83 -13.19
C LEU A 173 24.23 0.30 -12.18
N PRO A 174 25.02 1.34 -12.52
CA PRO A 174 25.32 2.45 -11.59
C PRO A 174 24.06 3.12 -11.02
N ALA A 175 23.02 3.27 -11.83
CA ALA A 175 21.75 3.84 -11.38
C ALA A 175 21.03 2.95 -10.36
N VAL A 176 21.07 1.62 -10.52
CA VAL A 176 20.49 0.65 -9.60
C VAL A 176 21.28 0.63 -8.30
N GLN A 177 22.61 0.58 -8.35
CA GLN A 177 23.46 0.62 -7.17
C GLN A 177 23.29 1.94 -6.41
N ARG A 178 23.15 3.07 -7.12
CA ARG A 178 22.85 4.35 -6.49
C ARG A 178 21.50 4.34 -5.79
N PHE A 179 20.46 3.76 -6.40
CA PHE A 179 19.15 3.59 -5.77
C PHE A 179 19.25 2.76 -4.47
N ILE A 180 19.94 1.62 -4.51
CA ILE A 180 20.14 0.75 -3.33
C ILE A 180 20.87 1.53 -2.23
N ALA A 181 21.95 2.26 -2.58
CA ALA A 181 22.69 3.08 -1.63
C ALA A 181 21.83 4.18 -1.00
N LEU A 182 20.95 4.81 -1.77
CA LEU A 182 20.01 5.82 -1.26
C LEU A 182 19.06 5.27 -0.21
N LEU A 183 18.53 4.06 -0.38
CA LEU A 183 17.66 3.41 0.60
C LEU A 183 18.35 3.19 1.97
N GLN A 184 19.67 3.16 2.00
CA GLN A 184 20.46 2.97 3.22
C GLN A 184 20.96 4.30 3.84
N GLN A 185 20.80 5.43 3.15
CA GLN A 185 21.27 6.72 3.64
C GLN A 185 20.43 7.20 4.84
N PRO A 186 21.09 7.67 5.93
CA PRO A 186 20.38 8.07 7.14
C PRO A 186 19.37 9.20 6.91
N ASP A 187 19.69 10.17 6.05
CA ASP A 187 18.80 11.28 5.69
C ASP A 187 17.57 10.84 4.91
N ILE A 188 17.73 9.87 4.00
CA ILE A 188 16.60 9.27 3.26
C ILE A 188 15.72 8.45 4.21
N ARG A 189 16.33 7.66 5.10
CA ARG A 189 15.58 6.88 6.10
C ARG A 189 14.85 7.79 7.09
N ALA A 190 15.48 8.88 7.54
CA ALA A 190 14.83 9.88 8.39
C ALA A 190 13.64 10.52 7.66
N GLY A 191 13.80 10.93 6.40
CA GLY A 191 12.72 11.48 5.60
C GLY A 191 11.57 10.48 5.37
N LEU A 192 11.88 9.19 5.18
CA LEU A 192 10.84 8.13 5.11
C LEU A 192 10.11 7.99 6.46
N ALA A 193 10.84 8.04 7.58
CA ALA A 193 10.25 7.96 8.93
C ALA A 193 9.33 9.16 9.23
N GLU A 194 9.72 10.38 8.83
CA GLU A 194 8.88 11.58 8.93
C GLU A 194 7.57 11.44 8.14
N LEU A 195 7.63 10.74 7.01
CA LEU A 195 6.46 10.40 6.22
C LEU A 195 5.64 9.23 6.83
N GLY A 196 6.14 8.59 7.90
CA GLY A 196 5.48 7.48 8.59
C GLY A 196 5.83 6.10 8.03
N PHE A 197 6.86 6.00 7.21
CA PHE A 197 7.38 4.71 6.78
C PHE A 197 8.45 4.22 7.76
N HIS A 198 8.45 2.91 8.02
CA HIS A 198 9.46 2.27 8.87
C HIS A 198 10.53 1.61 7.97
N THR A 199 11.81 1.80 8.30
CA THR A 199 12.95 1.29 7.50
C THR A 199 13.80 0.34 8.32
#